data_c06bf14ddcdee3c6f93f4cc2fef59d43
#
_entry.id   c06bf14ddcdee3c6f93f4cc2fef59d43
#
_cell.length_a   1.000
_cell.length_b   1.000
_cell.length_c   1.000
_cell.angle_alpha   90.00
_cell.angle_beta   90.00
_cell.angle_gamma   90.00
#
_symmetry.space_group_name_H-M   'P 1'
#
loop_
_entity.id
_entity.type
_entity.pdbx_description
1 polymer ?
#
loop_
_entity_poly.entity_id
_entity_poly.type
_entity_poly.pdbx_seq_one_letter_code
_entity_poly.pdbx_strand_id
1 'polypeptide(L)'
;MTSAPVAAPAGAAPRSSQASRLPSLTGLRWVAALLVFGFHAGTMRIIAEPDYQAVVGQIFTLGLSGVQFFFILSGFVLVWSARPHDSRRRFWQRRFAKIYPNHVLLWALAMLAAVWFADPINPVAALENLFLLQAWDPRPGYFYSVNNVSWSLSCELFFYLCLPLALPLVRRARPWLLWAVVIAVPLLILALWPAQTLVPEQSRWWFTQVFPLVRSLEFWMGVAAAELMLRGRWRGPRLPLAGLIFVATWVVASQWIRAELWAALLSAAYVVLIAAAADADVRGYRSPLRSRPMVWLGEVSFAFYLVHVFVIMTILRLTGDWGTGLPGWWGPAAVIGFLLLTLGLAALVHRFVEQPMMRRLAPRRPAPPSQAISAPDAGQPEGVQPGR
;
A
#
# COMPACT_ATOMS: atom_id res chain seq x y z
N MET A 1 -18.84 -56.08 24.61
CA MET A 1 -18.89 -54.59 24.63
C MET A 1 -17.56 -54.11 24.03
N THR A 2 -17.55 -53.88 22.73
CA THR A 2 -16.38 -53.40 21.98
C THR A 2 -16.45 -51.88 21.86
N SER A 3 -15.51 -51.20 22.49
CA SER A 3 -15.36 -49.73 22.45
C SER A 3 -14.82 -49.32 21.08
N ALA A 4 -15.57 -48.48 20.36
CA ALA A 4 -15.14 -47.85 19.11
C ALA A 4 -14.03 -46.79 19.38
N PRO A 5 -13.04 -46.64 18.50
CA PRO A 5 -11.99 -45.63 18.66
C PRO A 5 -12.54 -44.24 18.36
N VAL A 6 -12.26 -43.31 19.27
CA VAL A 6 -12.52 -41.87 19.10
C VAL A 6 -11.67 -41.33 17.96
N ALA A 7 -12.31 -40.80 16.92
CA ALA A 7 -11.63 -40.17 15.80
C ALA A 7 -10.90 -38.88 16.28
N ALA A 8 -9.61 -38.82 15.99
CA ALA A 8 -8.80 -37.60 16.23
C ALA A 8 -9.31 -36.42 15.38
N PRO A 9 -9.20 -35.17 15.86
CA PRO A 9 -9.64 -34.00 15.11
C PRO A 9 -8.80 -33.83 13.82
N ALA A 10 -9.48 -33.66 12.70
CA ALA A 10 -8.88 -33.48 11.38
C ALA A 10 -7.87 -32.34 11.43
N GLY A 11 -6.60 -32.69 11.26
CA GLY A 11 -5.48 -31.76 11.18
C GLY A 11 -5.68 -30.75 10.04
N ALA A 12 -5.39 -29.48 10.32
CA ALA A 12 -5.42 -28.40 9.34
C ALA A 12 -4.53 -28.80 8.13
N ALA A 13 -5.16 -28.87 6.95
CA ALA A 13 -4.46 -29.18 5.70
C ALA A 13 -3.27 -28.24 5.48
N PRO A 14 -2.11 -28.71 4.98
CA PRO A 14 -0.96 -27.87 4.70
C PRO A 14 -1.36 -26.81 3.66
N ARG A 15 -1.14 -25.53 3.98
CA ARG A 15 -1.43 -24.38 3.11
C ARG A 15 -0.68 -24.57 1.79
N SER A 16 -1.39 -24.83 0.71
CA SER A 16 -0.83 -24.92 -0.62
C SER A 16 -0.12 -23.60 -0.99
N SER A 17 0.97 -23.67 -1.77
CA SER A 17 1.74 -22.49 -2.23
C SER A 17 0.92 -21.47 -3.02
N GLN A 18 -0.28 -21.81 -3.47
CA GLN A 18 -1.25 -20.94 -4.12
C GLN A 18 -1.97 -19.98 -3.15
N ALA A 19 -2.13 -20.34 -1.87
CA ALA A 19 -2.78 -19.49 -0.87
C ALA A 19 -1.96 -18.24 -0.47
N SER A 20 -0.73 -18.07 -0.99
CA SER A 20 0.14 -16.94 -0.71
C SER A 20 -0.12 -15.70 -1.58
N ARG A 21 -0.85 -15.81 -2.68
CA ARG A 21 -1.12 -14.69 -3.61
C ARG A 21 -2.52 -14.14 -3.38
N LEU A 22 -2.61 -12.81 -3.27
CA LEU A 22 -3.86 -12.06 -3.07
C LEU A 22 -4.10 -11.14 -4.29
N PRO A 23 -4.53 -11.69 -5.44
CA PRO A 23 -4.69 -10.91 -6.67
C PRO A 23 -5.74 -9.82 -6.58
N SER A 24 -6.82 -10.00 -5.79
CA SER A 24 -7.82 -8.95 -5.57
C SER A 24 -7.22 -7.74 -4.86
N LEU A 25 -6.31 -7.94 -3.90
CA LEU A 25 -5.59 -6.85 -3.25
C LEU A 25 -4.65 -6.12 -4.22
N THR A 26 -4.05 -6.87 -5.16
CA THR A 26 -3.25 -6.25 -6.22
C THR A 26 -4.11 -5.38 -7.12
N GLY A 27 -5.31 -5.87 -7.53
CA GLY A 27 -6.24 -5.06 -8.32
C GLY A 27 -6.76 -3.82 -7.57
N LEU A 28 -7.05 -3.93 -6.27
CA LEU A 28 -7.46 -2.79 -5.43
C LEU A 28 -6.39 -1.69 -5.35
N ARG A 29 -5.12 -2.03 -5.43
CA ARG A 29 -4.03 -1.03 -5.48
C ARG A 29 -4.17 -0.08 -6.66
N TRP A 30 -4.61 -0.58 -7.82
CA TRP A 30 -4.89 0.26 -8.97
C TRP A 30 -6.02 1.24 -8.69
N VAL A 31 -7.12 0.77 -8.10
CA VAL A 31 -8.26 1.63 -7.74
C VAL A 31 -7.80 2.76 -6.83
N ALA A 32 -7.02 2.43 -5.79
CA ALA A 32 -6.48 3.45 -4.88
C ALA A 32 -5.53 4.44 -5.57
N ALA A 33 -4.66 3.96 -6.47
CA ALA A 33 -3.77 4.84 -7.24
C ALA A 33 -4.54 5.78 -8.18
N LEU A 34 -5.63 5.29 -8.79
CA LEU A 34 -6.51 6.09 -9.64
C LEU A 34 -7.25 7.17 -8.82
N LEU A 35 -7.71 6.85 -7.60
CA LEU A 35 -8.32 7.84 -6.70
C LEU A 35 -7.33 8.95 -6.33
N VAL A 36 -6.07 8.60 -6.05
CA VAL A 36 -5.02 9.60 -5.76
C VAL A 36 -4.69 10.45 -6.99
N PHE A 37 -4.62 9.85 -8.18
CA PHE A 37 -4.46 10.60 -9.43
C PHE A 37 -5.62 11.59 -9.63
N GLY A 38 -6.86 11.13 -9.47
CA GLY A 38 -8.05 11.98 -9.60
C GLY A 38 -8.06 13.14 -8.61
N PHE A 39 -7.63 12.91 -7.36
CA PHE A 39 -7.45 13.98 -6.37
C PHE A 39 -6.46 15.06 -6.85
N HIS A 40 -5.30 14.66 -7.38
CA HIS A 40 -4.33 15.62 -7.89
C HIS A 40 -4.83 16.31 -9.17
N ALA A 41 -5.55 15.60 -10.04
CA ALA A 41 -6.20 16.21 -11.20
C ALA A 41 -7.24 17.27 -10.79
N GLY A 42 -7.98 17.01 -9.70
CA GLY A 42 -8.94 17.95 -9.13
C GLY A 42 -8.31 19.15 -8.42
N THR A 43 -7.10 19.00 -7.86
CA THR A 43 -6.43 20.07 -7.07
C THR A 43 -5.42 20.88 -7.86
N MET A 44 -4.83 20.32 -8.93
CA MET A 44 -3.78 20.97 -9.72
C MET A 44 -4.30 21.86 -10.87
N ARG A 45 -5.60 22.12 -10.93
CA ARG A 45 -6.23 23.00 -11.93
C ARG A 45 -5.79 22.65 -13.36
N ILE A 46 -6.01 21.38 -13.76
CA ILE A 46 -5.74 20.93 -15.14
C ILE A 46 -6.75 21.55 -16.11
N ILE A 47 -7.97 21.79 -15.65
CA ILE A 47 -9.09 22.31 -16.42
C ILE A 47 -9.28 23.79 -16.03
N ALA A 48 -9.31 24.68 -17.03
CA ALA A 48 -9.49 26.11 -16.81
C ALA A 48 -10.93 26.45 -16.41
N GLU A 49 -11.93 25.77 -17.00
CA GLU A 49 -13.34 26.00 -16.71
C GLU A 49 -13.69 25.57 -15.28
N PRO A 50 -14.19 26.52 -14.44
CA PRO A 50 -14.47 26.23 -13.03
C PRO A 50 -15.47 25.10 -12.82
N ASP A 51 -16.51 25.00 -13.67
CA ASP A 51 -17.57 24.01 -13.53
C ASP A 51 -17.05 22.57 -13.79
N TYR A 52 -16.24 22.38 -14.84
CA TYR A 52 -15.65 21.08 -15.14
C TYR A 52 -14.59 20.70 -14.12
N GLN A 53 -13.77 21.67 -13.69
CA GLN A 53 -12.78 21.46 -12.63
C GLN A 53 -13.46 21.08 -11.29
N ALA A 54 -14.59 21.73 -10.96
CA ALA A 54 -15.37 21.41 -9.78
C ALA A 54 -15.94 19.98 -9.82
N VAL A 55 -16.41 19.52 -10.97
CA VAL A 55 -16.90 18.14 -11.13
C VAL A 55 -15.79 17.13 -10.82
N VAL A 56 -14.59 17.30 -11.39
CA VAL A 56 -13.46 16.41 -11.12
C VAL A 56 -13.06 16.48 -9.63
N GLY A 57 -12.97 17.70 -9.08
CA GLY A 57 -12.68 17.93 -7.67
C GLY A 57 -13.70 17.26 -6.73
N GLN A 58 -14.99 17.32 -7.06
CA GLN A 58 -16.06 16.70 -6.27
C GLN A 58 -16.03 15.18 -6.31
N ILE A 59 -15.84 14.59 -7.51
CA ILE A 59 -15.75 13.13 -7.68
C ILE A 59 -14.57 12.57 -6.88
N PHE A 60 -13.42 13.24 -6.91
CA PHE A 60 -12.18 12.75 -6.33
C PHE A 60 -11.78 13.49 -5.03
N THR A 61 -12.69 14.22 -4.41
CA THR A 61 -12.42 15.01 -3.19
C THR A 61 -11.74 14.22 -2.06
N LEU A 62 -12.12 12.95 -1.90
CA LEU A 62 -11.55 12.05 -0.90
C LEU A 62 -10.41 11.19 -1.45
N GLY A 63 -9.93 11.44 -2.69
CA GLY A 63 -8.93 10.60 -3.35
C GLY A 63 -7.59 10.52 -2.61
N LEU A 64 -7.24 11.54 -1.82
CA LEU A 64 -6.07 11.50 -0.93
C LEU A 64 -6.13 10.31 0.05
N SER A 65 -7.35 9.86 0.42
CA SER A 65 -7.52 8.67 1.26
C SER A 65 -6.99 7.38 0.64
N GLY A 66 -6.72 7.35 -0.68
CA GLY A 66 -6.01 6.25 -1.31
C GLY A 66 -4.64 5.97 -0.67
N VAL A 67 -3.99 6.98 -0.09
CA VAL A 67 -2.74 6.80 0.68
C VAL A 67 -3.02 6.04 1.99
N GLN A 68 -4.13 6.30 2.67
CA GLN A 68 -4.56 5.53 3.85
C GLN A 68 -4.74 4.06 3.48
N PHE A 69 -5.42 3.79 2.35
CA PHE A 69 -5.56 2.43 1.83
C PHE A 69 -4.19 1.77 1.64
N PHE A 70 -3.20 2.46 1.05
CA PHE A 70 -1.86 1.91 0.85
C PHE A 70 -1.16 1.61 2.17
N PHE A 71 -1.30 2.43 3.20
CA PHE A 71 -0.70 2.18 4.51
C PHE A 71 -1.33 0.97 5.20
N ILE A 72 -2.66 0.86 5.22
CA ILE A 72 -3.36 -0.32 5.76
C ILE A 72 -2.96 -1.57 4.98
N LEU A 73 -2.98 -1.50 3.66
CA LEU A 73 -2.62 -2.62 2.78
C LEU A 73 -1.17 -3.03 2.97
N SER A 74 -0.25 -2.08 3.15
CA SER A 74 1.17 -2.36 3.40
C SER A 74 1.34 -3.19 4.68
N GLY A 75 0.72 -2.77 5.78
CA GLY A 75 0.71 -3.53 7.03
C GLY A 75 0.15 -4.94 6.85
N PHE A 76 -0.98 -5.05 6.16
CA PHE A 76 -1.65 -6.31 5.89
C PHE A 76 -0.79 -7.28 5.06
N VAL A 77 -0.30 -6.84 3.91
CA VAL A 77 0.45 -7.70 2.97
C VAL A 77 1.80 -8.10 3.53
N LEU A 78 2.46 -7.23 4.30
CA LEU A 78 3.75 -7.55 4.90
C LEU A 78 3.64 -8.65 5.97
N VAL A 79 2.60 -8.63 6.80
CA VAL A 79 2.33 -9.70 7.77
C VAL A 79 1.88 -10.97 7.06
N TRP A 80 0.99 -10.86 6.06
CA TRP A 80 0.51 -12.00 5.27
C TRP A 80 1.63 -12.76 4.58
N SER A 81 2.60 -12.03 4.01
CA SER A 81 3.74 -12.59 3.29
C SER A 81 4.95 -12.90 4.15
N ALA A 82 4.91 -12.62 5.45
CA ALA A 82 6.02 -12.83 6.36
C ALA A 82 6.31 -14.32 6.58
N ARG A 83 7.57 -14.71 6.42
CA ARG A 83 8.03 -16.10 6.56
C ARG A 83 8.57 -16.37 7.97
N PRO A 84 8.41 -17.61 8.49
CA PRO A 84 8.84 -17.96 9.85
C PRO A 84 10.34 -17.74 10.13
N HIS A 85 11.21 -17.95 9.13
CA HIS A 85 12.68 -17.90 9.28
C HIS A 85 13.33 -16.77 8.48
N ASP A 86 12.55 -15.71 8.15
CA ASP A 86 13.10 -14.58 7.40
C ASP A 86 13.89 -13.65 8.33
N SER A 87 15.18 -13.43 8.02
CA SER A 87 15.98 -12.50 8.82
C SER A 87 15.53 -11.05 8.57
N ARG A 88 15.63 -10.21 9.61
CA ARG A 88 15.35 -8.77 9.54
C ARG A 88 16.10 -8.11 8.38
N ARG A 89 17.39 -8.45 8.21
CA ARG A 89 18.23 -7.93 7.13
C ARG A 89 17.66 -8.26 5.74
N ARG A 90 17.23 -9.52 5.50
CA ARG A 90 16.63 -9.92 4.22
C ARG A 90 15.30 -9.21 3.98
N PHE A 91 14.50 -9.00 5.02
CA PHE A 91 13.28 -8.22 4.93
C PHE A 91 13.57 -6.80 4.47
N TRP A 92 14.48 -6.08 5.15
CA TRP A 92 14.87 -4.70 4.80
C TRP A 92 15.48 -4.59 3.41
N GLN A 93 16.35 -5.52 3.01
CA GLN A 93 16.90 -5.56 1.65
C GLN A 93 15.82 -5.64 0.58
N ARG A 94 14.79 -6.49 0.77
CA ARG A 94 13.66 -6.57 -0.19
C ARG A 94 12.84 -5.30 -0.25
N ARG A 95 12.62 -4.63 0.89
CA ARG A 95 11.85 -3.37 0.93
C ARG A 95 12.66 -2.25 0.29
N PHE A 96 13.94 -2.14 0.60
CA PHE A 96 14.84 -1.20 -0.04
C PHE A 96 14.88 -1.40 -1.57
N ALA A 97 15.08 -2.62 -2.04
CA ALA A 97 15.10 -2.96 -3.46
C ALA A 97 13.78 -2.60 -4.18
N LYS A 98 12.65 -2.61 -3.48
CA LYS A 98 11.33 -2.27 -4.04
C LYS A 98 11.11 -0.76 -4.18
N ILE A 99 11.54 0.03 -3.17
CA ILE A 99 11.18 1.45 -3.07
C ILE A 99 12.28 2.35 -3.62
N TYR A 100 13.51 2.14 -3.14
CA TYR A 100 14.56 3.13 -3.26
C TYR A 100 15.02 3.40 -4.71
N PRO A 101 15.13 2.41 -5.61
CA PRO A 101 15.53 2.67 -7.00
C PRO A 101 14.56 3.59 -7.75
N ASN A 102 13.24 3.37 -7.60
CA ASN A 102 12.24 4.24 -8.22
C ASN A 102 12.25 5.64 -7.60
N HIS A 103 12.42 5.71 -6.28
CA HIS A 103 12.53 6.99 -5.57
C HIS A 103 13.72 7.82 -6.08
N VAL A 104 14.92 7.24 -6.12
CA VAL A 104 16.14 7.95 -6.59
C VAL A 104 15.98 8.41 -8.04
N LEU A 105 15.40 7.58 -8.92
CA LEU A 105 15.13 7.97 -10.29
C LEU A 105 14.22 9.21 -10.35
N LEU A 106 13.09 9.17 -9.66
CA LEU A 106 12.13 10.29 -9.68
C LEU A 106 12.67 11.52 -8.95
N TRP A 107 13.46 11.33 -7.90
CA TRP A 107 14.19 12.42 -7.24
C TRP A 107 15.13 13.11 -8.22
N ALA A 108 15.96 12.35 -8.96
CA ALA A 108 16.89 12.92 -9.95
C ALA A 108 16.16 13.64 -11.08
N LEU A 109 15.08 13.07 -11.60
CA LEU A 109 14.26 13.71 -12.63
C LEU A 109 13.61 15.01 -12.13
N ALA A 110 13.11 15.02 -10.90
CA ALA A 110 12.53 16.22 -10.28
C ALA A 110 13.60 17.30 -10.03
N MET A 111 14.82 16.92 -9.63
CA MET A 111 15.95 17.86 -9.50
C MET A 111 16.36 18.45 -10.86
N LEU A 112 16.40 17.64 -11.91
CA LEU A 112 16.66 18.13 -13.26
C LEU A 112 15.56 19.10 -13.74
N ALA A 113 14.30 18.78 -13.46
CA ALA A 113 13.18 19.69 -13.77
C ALA A 113 13.29 21.02 -12.98
N ALA A 114 13.64 20.95 -11.69
CA ALA A 114 13.86 22.17 -10.89
C ALA A 114 14.96 23.07 -11.47
N VAL A 115 16.07 22.48 -11.91
CA VAL A 115 17.13 23.24 -12.60
C VAL A 115 16.63 23.82 -13.93
N TRP A 116 15.89 23.03 -14.72
CA TRP A 116 15.34 23.48 -16.01
C TRP A 116 14.39 24.65 -15.87
N PHE A 117 13.53 24.63 -14.85
CA PHE A 117 12.55 25.70 -14.57
C PHE A 117 13.11 26.84 -13.70
N ALA A 118 14.40 26.79 -13.35
CA ALA A 118 15.04 27.73 -12.42
C ALA A 118 14.34 27.85 -11.07
N ASP A 119 13.78 26.74 -10.56
CA ASP A 119 13.16 26.70 -9.24
C ASP A 119 14.24 26.79 -8.14
N PRO A 120 13.96 27.49 -7.03
CA PRO A 120 14.87 27.55 -5.90
C PRO A 120 14.99 26.17 -5.24
N ILE A 121 16.21 25.61 -5.20
CA ILE A 121 16.50 24.34 -4.57
C ILE A 121 17.01 24.60 -3.15
N ASN A 122 16.29 24.08 -2.14
CA ASN A 122 16.81 24.00 -0.78
C ASN A 122 17.64 22.70 -0.63
N PRO A 123 18.98 22.80 -0.43
CA PRO A 123 19.82 21.60 -0.37
C PRO A 123 19.47 20.66 0.79
N VAL A 124 19.08 21.22 1.95
CA VAL A 124 18.71 20.42 3.13
C VAL A 124 17.44 19.63 2.85
N ALA A 125 16.41 20.30 2.32
CA ALA A 125 15.15 19.65 1.97
C ALA A 125 15.35 18.58 0.87
N ALA A 126 16.23 18.84 -0.11
CA ALA A 126 16.57 17.89 -1.15
C ALA A 126 17.28 16.65 -0.60
N LEU A 127 18.22 16.81 0.35
CA LEU A 127 18.90 15.71 1.02
C LEU A 127 17.94 14.93 1.93
N GLU A 128 17.12 15.59 2.72
CA GLU A 128 16.10 14.91 3.53
C GLU A 128 15.16 14.06 2.66
N ASN A 129 14.74 14.59 1.51
CA ASN A 129 13.91 13.88 0.55
C ASN A 129 14.67 12.67 -0.04
N LEU A 130 15.93 12.82 -0.47
CA LEU A 130 16.72 11.73 -1.01
C LEU A 130 16.81 10.55 -0.03
N PHE A 131 16.97 10.84 1.27
CA PHE A 131 17.08 9.82 2.32
C PHE A 131 15.72 9.44 2.94
N LEU A 132 14.60 9.92 2.41
CA LEU A 132 13.25 9.67 2.90
C LEU A 132 13.05 10.09 4.36
N LEU A 133 13.63 11.22 4.75
CA LEU A 133 13.51 11.80 6.09
C LEU A 133 12.56 13.01 6.12
N GLN A 134 12.19 13.57 4.96
CA GLN A 134 11.43 14.80 4.82
C GLN A 134 10.07 14.79 5.53
N ALA A 135 9.41 13.64 5.69
CA ALA A 135 8.11 13.57 6.38
C ALA A 135 8.22 13.79 7.90
N TRP A 136 9.44 13.80 8.46
CA TRP A 136 9.70 14.12 9.86
C TRP A 136 9.86 15.61 10.14
N ASP A 137 10.07 16.40 9.10
CA ASP A 137 10.21 17.85 9.20
C ASP A 137 8.84 18.54 9.08
N PRO A 138 8.39 19.32 10.09
CA PRO A 138 7.09 19.99 10.05
C PRO A 138 7.03 21.20 9.13
N ARG A 139 8.15 21.65 8.55
CA ARG A 139 8.21 22.84 7.69
C ARG A 139 7.54 22.56 6.34
N PRO A 140 6.55 23.39 5.89
CA PRO A 140 5.76 23.11 4.68
C PRO A 140 6.60 22.88 3.41
N GLY A 141 7.68 23.61 3.20
CA GLY A 141 8.57 23.45 2.04
C GLY A 141 9.47 22.20 2.08
N TYR A 142 9.48 21.43 3.18
CA TYR A 142 10.35 20.28 3.37
C TYR A 142 9.63 18.95 3.11
N PHE A 143 8.49 18.70 3.75
CA PHE A 143 7.81 17.40 3.62
C PHE A 143 7.25 17.13 2.22
N TYR A 144 6.99 18.17 1.42
CA TYR A 144 6.57 18.06 0.02
C TYR A 144 7.68 18.42 -0.98
N SER A 145 8.94 18.49 -0.54
CA SER A 145 10.06 18.84 -1.40
C SER A 145 10.30 17.84 -2.53
N VAL A 146 10.94 18.28 -3.60
CA VAL A 146 11.41 17.52 -4.76
C VAL A 146 10.28 16.76 -5.48
N ASN A 147 9.98 15.54 -5.08
CA ASN A 147 8.81 14.79 -5.56
C ASN A 147 7.72 14.81 -4.50
N ASN A 148 6.70 15.62 -4.71
CA ASN A 148 5.64 15.91 -3.74
C ASN A 148 5.03 14.66 -3.10
N VAL A 149 4.82 13.57 -3.84
CA VAL A 149 4.17 12.34 -3.32
C VAL A 149 5.11 11.45 -2.50
N SER A 150 6.41 11.71 -2.51
CA SER A 150 7.41 10.85 -1.85
C SER A 150 7.40 10.91 -0.32
N TRP A 151 6.65 11.85 0.29
CA TRP A 151 6.45 11.88 1.74
C TRP A 151 5.88 10.56 2.29
N SER A 152 5.02 9.92 1.52
CA SER A 152 4.44 8.63 1.91
C SER A 152 5.48 7.51 1.96
N LEU A 153 6.52 7.57 1.11
CA LEU A 153 7.64 6.62 1.16
C LEU A 153 8.51 6.80 2.42
N SER A 154 8.62 8.03 2.94
CA SER A 154 9.25 8.30 4.23
C SER A 154 8.47 7.62 5.37
N CYS A 155 7.14 7.69 5.34
CA CYS A 155 6.29 6.93 6.27
C CYS A 155 6.50 5.41 6.10
N GLU A 156 6.49 4.90 4.86
CA GLU A 156 6.70 3.48 4.60
C GLU A 156 8.07 2.99 5.08
N LEU A 157 9.12 3.79 4.89
CA LEU A 157 10.46 3.46 5.41
C LEU A 157 10.40 3.24 6.93
N PHE A 158 9.77 4.15 7.66
CA PHE A 158 9.56 4.01 9.10
C PHE A 158 8.80 2.72 9.45
N PHE A 159 7.69 2.42 8.76
CA PHE A 159 6.92 1.21 8.99
C PHE A 159 7.76 -0.06 8.76
N TYR A 160 8.58 -0.06 7.72
CA TYR A 160 9.44 -1.20 7.39
C TYR A 160 10.59 -1.38 8.38
N LEU A 161 11.08 -0.31 9.00
CA LEU A 161 12.05 -0.41 10.08
C LEU A 161 11.41 -1.01 11.34
N CYS A 162 10.19 -0.61 11.67
CA CYS A 162 9.49 -1.04 12.88
C CYS A 162 8.93 -2.47 12.80
N LEU A 163 8.39 -2.90 11.64
CA LEU A 163 7.64 -4.16 11.55
C LEU A 163 8.44 -5.40 11.97
N PRO A 164 9.68 -5.65 11.50
CA PRO A 164 10.41 -6.85 11.90
C PRO A 164 10.75 -6.91 13.39
N LEU A 165 10.75 -5.75 14.06
CA LEU A 165 10.97 -5.63 15.49
C LEU A 165 9.69 -5.94 16.28
N ALA A 166 8.55 -5.44 15.81
CA ALA A 166 7.25 -5.62 16.45
C ALA A 166 6.56 -6.95 16.12
N LEU A 167 6.89 -7.58 14.99
CA LEU A 167 6.21 -8.79 14.52
C LEU A 167 6.19 -9.95 15.54
N PRO A 168 7.26 -10.22 16.33
CA PRO A 168 7.21 -11.24 17.38
C PRO A 168 6.18 -10.92 18.46
N LEU A 169 6.02 -9.65 18.83
CA LEU A 169 5.01 -9.20 19.80
C LEU A 169 3.60 -9.35 19.23
N VAL A 170 3.38 -8.93 17.99
CA VAL A 170 2.10 -9.08 17.28
C VAL A 170 1.68 -10.56 17.22
N ARG A 171 2.62 -11.46 16.92
CA ARG A 171 2.38 -12.91 16.88
C ARG A 171 2.07 -13.53 18.25
N ARG A 172 2.44 -12.89 19.34
CA ARG A 172 2.13 -13.32 20.71
C ARG A 172 0.89 -12.64 21.29
N ALA A 173 0.44 -11.55 20.68
CA ALA A 173 -0.68 -10.77 21.15
C ALA A 173 -1.98 -11.61 21.20
N ARG A 174 -2.80 -11.44 22.22
CA ARG A 174 -4.10 -12.07 22.31
C ARG A 174 -5.06 -11.53 21.23
N PRO A 175 -5.99 -12.32 20.67
CA PRO A 175 -6.87 -11.87 19.59
C PRO A 175 -7.69 -10.60 19.95
N TRP A 176 -8.07 -10.42 21.20
CA TRP A 176 -8.80 -9.23 21.62
C TRP A 176 -7.95 -7.94 21.53
N LEU A 177 -6.61 -8.02 21.77
CA LEU A 177 -5.71 -6.88 21.58
C LEU A 177 -5.61 -6.48 20.10
N LEU A 178 -5.57 -7.45 19.19
CA LEU A 178 -5.57 -7.18 17.75
C LEU A 178 -6.88 -6.52 17.30
N TRP A 179 -8.03 -7.00 17.82
CA TRP A 179 -9.32 -6.33 17.59
C TRP A 179 -9.36 -4.94 18.21
N ALA A 180 -8.80 -4.77 19.40
CA ALA A 180 -8.69 -3.44 20.02
C ALA A 180 -7.92 -2.46 19.13
N VAL A 181 -6.82 -2.89 18.49
CA VAL A 181 -6.09 -2.04 17.50
C VAL A 181 -6.98 -1.69 16.31
N VAL A 182 -7.68 -2.67 15.72
CA VAL A 182 -8.57 -2.42 14.56
C VAL A 182 -9.67 -1.42 14.89
N ILE A 183 -10.23 -1.47 16.09
CA ILE A 183 -11.32 -0.60 16.52
C ILE A 183 -10.79 0.76 17.02
N ALA A 184 -9.70 0.77 17.77
CA ALA A 184 -9.14 1.98 18.35
C ALA A 184 -8.54 2.93 17.31
N VAL A 185 -7.97 2.41 16.21
CA VAL A 185 -7.31 3.27 15.21
C VAL A 185 -8.25 4.30 14.60
N PRO A 186 -9.45 3.98 14.10
CA PRO A 186 -10.39 5.01 13.62
C PRO A 186 -10.76 6.02 14.71
N LEU A 187 -10.92 5.57 15.96
CA LEU A 187 -11.22 6.47 17.09
C LEU A 187 -10.03 7.39 17.42
N LEU A 188 -8.80 6.88 17.35
CA LEU A 188 -7.59 7.68 17.53
C LEU A 188 -7.43 8.70 16.40
N ILE A 189 -7.68 8.31 15.15
CA ILE A 189 -7.67 9.25 14.02
C ILE A 189 -8.71 10.36 14.24
N LEU A 190 -9.90 10.01 14.72
CA LEU A 190 -10.92 10.99 15.07
C LEU A 190 -10.46 11.92 16.19
N ALA A 191 -9.78 11.40 17.21
CA ALA A 191 -9.22 12.17 18.32
C ALA A 191 -8.07 13.09 17.94
N LEU A 192 -7.42 12.86 16.78
CA LEU A 192 -6.38 13.77 16.27
C LEU A 192 -6.96 15.16 15.90
N TRP A 193 -8.24 15.24 15.58
CA TRP A 193 -8.88 16.50 15.23
C TRP A 193 -8.78 17.54 16.36
N PRO A 194 -9.27 17.32 17.58
CA PRO A 194 -9.02 18.25 18.67
C PRO A 194 -7.54 18.32 19.08
N ALA A 195 -6.79 17.22 18.99
CA ALA A 195 -5.38 17.19 19.38
C ALA A 195 -4.49 18.06 18.48
N GLN A 196 -4.86 18.32 17.23
CA GLN A 196 -4.08 19.20 16.35
C GLN A 196 -4.01 20.66 16.87
N THR A 197 -4.91 21.08 17.75
CA THR A 197 -4.84 22.42 18.37
C THR A 197 -3.64 22.58 19.29
N LEU A 198 -3.03 21.48 19.74
CA LEU A 198 -1.80 21.46 20.54
C LEU A 198 -0.55 21.72 19.69
N VAL A 199 -0.69 21.74 18.35
CA VAL A 199 0.39 21.95 17.40
C VAL A 199 0.20 23.32 16.74
N PRO A 200 1.31 24.08 16.44
CA PRO A 200 1.23 25.33 15.70
C PRO A 200 0.41 25.19 14.41
N GLU A 201 -0.35 26.23 14.07
CA GLU A 201 -1.31 26.18 12.97
C GLU A 201 -0.68 25.74 11.64
N GLN A 202 0.49 26.27 11.31
CA GLN A 202 1.24 25.93 10.10
C GLN A 202 1.68 24.47 10.02
N SER A 203 1.71 23.76 11.16
CA SER A 203 2.14 22.34 11.24
C SER A 203 0.97 21.36 11.42
N ARG A 204 -0.28 21.85 11.53
CA ARG A 204 -1.46 21.00 11.76
C ARG A 204 -1.68 19.99 10.62
N TRP A 205 -1.54 20.46 9.39
CA TRP A 205 -1.64 19.59 8.22
C TRP A 205 -0.56 18.49 8.23
N TRP A 206 0.69 18.87 8.46
CA TRP A 206 1.78 17.92 8.60
C TRP A 206 1.49 16.90 9.71
N PHE A 207 1.09 17.36 10.89
CA PHE A 207 0.83 16.49 12.05
C PHE A 207 -0.24 15.45 11.74
N THR A 208 -1.36 15.81 11.10
CA THR A 208 -2.48 14.91 10.86
C THR A 208 -2.34 14.09 9.57
N GLN A 209 -1.68 14.62 8.53
CA GLN A 209 -1.67 14.01 7.21
C GLN A 209 -0.33 13.44 6.76
N VAL A 210 0.79 13.86 7.34
CA VAL A 210 2.14 13.53 6.86
C VAL A 210 2.99 12.83 7.91
N PHE A 211 2.86 13.20 9.19
CA PHE A 211 3.76 12.74 10.26
C PHE A 211 3.79 11.22 10.40
N PRO A 212 4.97 10.56 10.25
CA PRO A 212 5.06 9.11 10.15
C PRO A 212 4.49 8.34 11.36
N LEU A 213 4.59 8.88 12.57
CA LEU A 213 4.01 8.22 13.75
C LEU A 213 2.48 8.19 13.69
N VAL A 214 1.85 9.29 13.30
CA VAL A 214 0.39 9.36 13.14
C VAL A 214 -0.05 8.44 12.01
N ARG A 215 0.62 8.51 10.85
CA ARG A 215 0.30 7.65 9.70
C ARG A 215 0.57 6.15 9.96
N SER A 216 1.39 5.82 10.96
CA SER A 216 1.62 4.44 11.36
C SER A 216 0.38 3.76 11.98
N LEU A 217 -0.58 4.52 12.49
CA LEU A 217 -1.84 3.96 13.03
C LEU A 217 -2.55 3.08 11.99
N GLU A 218 -2.66 3.56 10.77
CA GLU A 218 -3.29 2.84 9.66
C GLU A 218 -2.50 1.59 9.29
N PHE A 219 -1.19 1.69 9.27
CA PHE A 219 -0.32 0.54 9.04
C PHE A 219 -0.50 -0.55 10.11
N TRP A 220 -0.51 -0.19 11.39
CA TRP A 220 -0.72 -1.15 12.50
C TRP A 220 -2.11 -1.76 12.49
N MET A 221 -3.13 -1.02 12.04
CA MET A 221 -4.47 -1.58 11.83
C MET A 221 -4.43 -2.68 10.75
N GLY A 222 -3.73 -2.47 9.65
CA GLY A 222 -3.51 -3.49 8.62
C GLY A 222 -2.75 -4.71 9.14
N VAL A 223 -1.70 -4.50 9.95
CA VAL A 223 -0.94 -5.56 10.63
C VAL A 223 -1.84 -6.41 11.51
N ALA A 224 -2.69 -5.78 12.34
CA ALA A 224 -3.62 -6.48 13.24
C ALA A 224 -4.68 -7.28 12.47
N ALA A 225 -5.25 -6.71 11.42
CA ALA A 225 -6.24 -7.37 10.57
C ALA A 225 -5.66 -8.62 9.88
N ALA A 226 -4.44 -8.52 9.33
CA ALA A 226 -3.76 -9.66 8.71
C ALA A 226 -3.51 -10.79 9.71
N GLU A 227 -3.03 -10.48 10.91
CA GLU A 227 -2.77 -11.47 11.95
C GLU A 227 -4.05 -12.14 12.43
N LEU A 228 -5.15 -11.40 12.59
CA LEU A 228 -6.47 -11.96 12.89
C LEU A 228 -6.94 -12.95 11.81
N MET A 229 -6.76 -12.60 10.54
CA MET A 229 -7.10 -13.49 9.42
C MET A 229 -6.22 -14.73 9.39
N LEU A 230 -4.91 -14.60 9.58
CA LEU A 230 -3.99 -15.73 9.62
C LEU A 230 -4.31 -16.74 10.72
N ARG A 231 -4.88 -16.27 11.82
CA ARG A 231 -5.37 -17.11 12.94
C ARG A 231 -6.80 -17.61 12.76
N GLY A 232 -7.49 -17.28 11.66
CA GLY A 232 -8.91 -17.62 11.47
C GLY A 232 -9.85 -16.93 12.46
N ARG A 233 -9.44 -15.77 13.02
CA ARG A 233 -10.18 -15.00 14.01
C ARG A 233 -10.82 -13.74 13.46
N TRP A 234 -10.59 -13.42 12.19
CA TRP A 234 -11.26 -12.32 11.52
C TRP A 234 -12.73 -12.67 11.28
N ARG A 235 -13.62 -11.72 11.59
CA ARG A 235 -15.05 -11.79 11.30
C ARG A 235 -15.46 -10.50 10.61
N GLY A 236 -15.84 -10.59 9.35
CA GLY A 236 -16.23 -9.43 8.55
C GLY A 236 -17.14 -9.84 7.39
N PRO A 237 -17.72 -8.86 6.66
CA PRO A 237 -18.60 -9.11 5.54
C PRO A 237 -17.85 -9.75 4.36
N ARG A 238 -18.63 -10.36 3.44
CA ARG A 238 -18.10 -10.80 2.15
C ARG A 238 -17.78 -9.61 1.24
N LEU A 239 -16.94 -9.81 0.24
CA LEU A 239 -16.44 -8.74 -0.64
C LEU A 239 -17.52 -7.85 -1.27
N PRO A 240 -18.68 -8.35 -1.78
CA PRO A 240 -19.72 -7.48 -2.32
C PRO A 240 -20.30 -6.50 -1.29
N LEU A 241 -20.57 -7.00 -0.06
CA LEU A 241 -21.08 -6.16 1.01
C LEU A 241 -20.00 -5.18 1.52
N ALA A 242 -18.75 -5.61 1.61
CA ALA A 242 -17.63 -4.73 1.96
C ALA A 242 -17.45 -3.61 0.92
N GLY A 243 -17.59 -3.93 -0.37
CA GLY A 243 -17.58 -2.96 -1.45
C GLY A 243 -18.75 -1.95 -1.35
N LEU A 244 -19.96 -2.43 -1.05
CA LEU A 244 -21.13 -1.57 -0.84
C LEU A 244 -20.92 -0.63 0.37
N ILE A 245 -20.42 -1.17 1.49
CA ILE A 245 -20.07 -0.37 2.68
C ILE A 245 -19.05 0.71 2.32
N PHE A 246 -18.01 0.35 1.57
CA PHE A 246 -17.00 1.33 1.15
C PHE A 246 -17.60 2.43 0.28
N VAL A 247 -18.39 2.09 -0.74
CA VAL A 247 -19.03 3.07 -1.64
C VAL A 247 -20.00 3.96 -0.85
N ALA A 248 -20.83 3.37 0.02
CA ALA A 248 -21.75 4.14 0.87
C ALA A 248 -20.98 5.09 1.80
N THR A 249 -19.91 4.62 2.44
CA THR A 249 -19.04 5.46 3.29
C THR A 249 -18.41 6.59 2.48
N TRP A 250 -17.93 6.31 1.26
CA TRP A 250 -17.38 7.31 0.37
C TRP A 250 -18.39 8.41 0.03
N VAL A 251 -19.59 8.02 -0.41
CA VAL A 251 -20.67 8.96 -0.77
C VAL A 251 -21.07 9.79 0.46
N VAL A 252 -21.31 9.15 1.60
CA VAL A 252 -21.66 9.85 2.83
C VAL A 252 -20.56 10.81 3.26
N ALA A 253 -19.32 10.37 3.25
CA ALA A 253 -18.18 11.20 3.64
C ALA A 253 -17.97 12.39 2.69
N SER A 254 -18.15 12.20 1.38
CA SER A 254 -17.94 13.26 0.38
C SER A 254 -19.01 14.35 0.41
N GLN A 255 -20.24 14.05 0.86
CA GLN A 255 -21.38 14.98 0.78
C GLN A 255 -21.76 15.58 2.15
N TRP A 256 -21.67 14.82 3.22
CA TRP A 256 -22.26 15.22 4.51
C TRP A 256 -21.27 15.21 5.69
N ILE A 257 -20.04 14.69 5.49
CA ILE A 257 -19.08 14.62 6.59
C ILE A 257 -18.07 15.76 6.49
N ARG A 258 -17.81 16.41 7.62
CA ARG A 258 -16.76 17.42 7.73
C ARG A 258 -15.41 16.82 7.34
N ALA A 259 -14.59 17.63 6.68
CA ALA A 259 -13.30 17.19 6.12
C ALA A 259 -12.41 16.45 7.13
N GLU A 260 -12.55 16.78 8.40
CA GLU A 260 -11.75 16.28 9.50
C GLU A 260 -12.13 14.84 9.92
N LEU A 261 -13.36 14.42 9.65
CA LEU A 261 -13.91 13.15 10.13
C LEU A 261 -13.85 12.02 9.10
N TRP A 262 -13.73 12.35 7.81
CA TRP A 262 -13.76 11.35 6.74
C TRP A 262 -12.60 10.35 6.85
N ALA A 263 -11.42 10.80 7.35
CA ALA A 263 -10.25 9.94 7.48
C ALA A 263 -10.49 8.76 8.42
N ALA A 264 -11.19 8.98 9.54
CA ALA A 264 -11.55 7.94 10.49
C ALA A 264 -12.52 6.93 9.87
N LEU A 265 -13.57 7.40 9.21
CA LEU A 265 -14.58 6.56 8.58
C LEU A 265 -14.00 5.71 7.45
N LEU A 266 -13.21 6.33 6.57
CA LEU A 266 -12.59 5.64 5.44
C LEU A 266 -11.55 4.61 5.90
N SER A 267 -10.79 4.87 6.98
CA SER A 267 -9.85 3.87 7.51
C SER A 267 -10.56 2.59 7.93
N ALA A 268 -11.72 2.71 8.61
CA ALA A 268 -12.55 1.57 8.97
C ALA A 268 -13.12 0.83 7.75
N ALA A 269 -13.61 1.56 6.74
CA ALA A 269 -14.10 0.97 5.51
C ALA A 269 -13.00 0.25 4.71
N TYR A 270 -11.79 0.82 4.65
CA TYR A 270 -10.65 0.23 3.96
C TYR A 270 -10.16 -1.07 4.59
N VAL A 271 -10.04 -1.15 5.92
CA VAL A 271 -9.59 -2.40 6.56
C VAL A 271 -10.59 -3.52 6.33
N VAL A 272 -11.90 -3.22 6.36
CA VAL A 272 -12.96 -4.18 6.04
C VAL A 272 -12.88 -4.64 4.58
N LEU A 273 -12.69 -3.71 3.64
CA LEU A 273 -12.56 -4.02 2.22
C LEU A 273 -11.31 -4.87 1.91
N ILE A 274 -10.16 -4.53 2.49
CA ILE A 274 -8.90 -5.27 2.34
C ILE A 274 -9.07 -6.69 2.86
N ALA A 275 -9.61 -6.86 4.07
CA ALA A 275 -9.81 -8.17 4.66
C ALA A 275 -10.82 -9.01 3.88
N ALA A 276 -11.92 -8.42 3.40
CA ALA A 276 -12.92 -9.11 2.58
C ALA A 276 -12.36 -9.55 1.22
N ALA A 277 -11.52 -8.72 0.58
CA ALA A 277 -10.84 -9.06 -0.67
C ALA A 277 -9.83 -10.20 -0.47
N ALA A 278 -9.09 -10.19 0.64
CA ALA A 278 -8.18 -11.27 1.00
C ALA A 278 -8.93 -12.59 1.28
N ASP A 279 -10.06 -12.53 2.01
CA ASP A 279 -10.91 -13.70 2.27
C ASP A 279 -11.48 -14.29 0.96
N ALA A 280 -11.93 -13.43 0.04
CA ALA A 280 -12.40 -13.85 -1.28
C ALA A 280 -11.29 -14.56 -2.08
N ASP A 281 -10.06 -14.07 -2.02
CA ASP A 281 -8.91 -14.70 -2.69
C ASP A 281 -8.56 -16.06 -2.07
N VAL A 282 -8.56 -16.16 -0.74
CA VAL A 282 -8.28 -17.41 0.00
C VAL A 282 -9.32 -18.47 -0.30
N ARG A 283 -10.60 -18.09 -0.39
CA ARG A 283 -11.71 -19.01 -0.73
C ARG A 283 -11.86 -19.27 -2.22
N GLY A 284 -11.05 -18.64 -3.07
CA GLY A 284 -11.11 -18.83 -4.52
C GLY A 284 -12.31 -18.18 -5.21
N TYR A 285 -13.01 -17.24 -4.56
CA TYR A 285 -14.12 -16.53 -5.19
C TYR A 285 -13.67 -15.71 -6.39
N ARG A 286 -14.49 -15.70 -7.44
CA ARG A 286 -14.24 -14.88 -8.62
C ARG A 286 -14.57 -13.41 -8.32
N SER A 287 -13.69 -12.51 -8.73
CA SER A 287 -13.83 -11.07 -8.59
C SER A 287 -13.27 -10.37 -9.83
N PRO A 288 -13.86 -9.29 -10.34
CA PRO A 288 -13.28 -8.47 -11.40
C PRO A 288 -11.86 -7.97 -11.07
N LEU A 289 -11.58 -7.74 -9.78
CA LEU A 289 -10.27 -7.31 -9.27
C LEU A 289 -9.13 -8.32 -9.53
N ARG A 290 -9.47 -9.61 -9.77
CA ARG A 290 -8.52 -10.69 -10.09
C ARG A 290 -8.24 -10.82 -11.58
N SER A 291 -8.90 -10.04 -12.43
CA SER A 291 -8.66 -10.08 -13.87
C SER A 291 -7.20 -9.73 -14.20
N ARG A 292 -6.68 -10.32 -15.27
CA ARG A 292 -5.29 -10.08 -15.70
C ARG A 292 -4.96 -8.59 -15.87
N PRO A 293 -5.84 -7.77 -16.51
CA PRO A 293 -5.61 -6.32 -16.61
C PRO A 293 -5.54 -5.65 -15.25
N MET A 294 -6.45 -5.96 -14.32
CA MET A 294 -6.47 -5.33 -12.99
C MET A 294 -5.25 -5.68 -12.15
N VAL A 295 -4.80 -6.93 -12.23
CA VAL A 295 -3.58 -7.37 -11.55
C VAL A 295 -2.36 -6.65 -12.13
N TRP A 296 -2.24 -6.56 -13.47
CA TRP A 296 -1.16 -5.84 -14.12
C TRP A 296 -1.14 -4.36 -13.74
N LEU A 297 -2.28 -3.68 -13.79
CA LEU A 297 -2.44 -2.29 -13.37
C LEU A 297 -2.02 -2.11 -11.89
N GLY A 298 -2.39 -3.05 -11.03
CA GLY A 298 -1.99 -3.06 -9.63
C GLY A 298 -0.48 -3.30 -9.41
N GLU A 299 0.18 -4.05 -10.27
CA GLU A 299 1.65 -4.22 -10.25
C GLU A 299 2.37 -2.92 -10.61
N VAL A 300 1.87 -2.20 -11.62
CA VAL A 300 2.40 -0.92 -12.10
C VAL A 300 2.05 0.25 -11.16
N SER A 301 1.03 0.09 -10.31
CA SER A 301 0.45 1.17 -9.48
C SER A 301 1.46 1.94 -8.61
N PHE A 302 2.54 1.29 -8.16
CA PHE A 302 3.57 1.96 -7.36
C PHE A 302 4.38 2.95 -8.20
N ALA A 303 4.84 2.54 -9.38
CA ALA A 303 5.52 3.45 -10.31
C ALA A 303 4.56 4.57 -10.78
N PHE A 304 3.28 4.23 -11.06
CA PHE A 304 2.25 5.20 -11.42
C PHE A 304 2.07 6.27 -10.33
N TYR A 305 1.98 5.85 -9.06
CA TYR A 305 1.88 6.76 -7.92
C TYR A 305 3.06 7.74 -7.83
N LEU A 306 4.28 7.29 -8.11
CA LEU A 306 5.46 8.16 -8.04
C LEU A 306 5.58 9.12 -9.22
N VAL A 307 5.07 8.74 -10.39
CA VAL A 307 5.26 9.48 -11.66
C VAL A 307 4.17 10.52 -11.89
N HIS A 308 2.92 10.31 -11.42
CA HIS A 308 1.77 11.08 -11.88
C HIS A 308 1.85 12.58 -11.61
N VAL A 309 2.24 12.99 -10.40
CA VAL A 309 2.37 14.42 -10.05
C VAL A 309 3.50 15.07 -10.85
N PHE A 310 4.63 14.37 -10.97
CA PHE A 310 5.75 14.85 -11.77
C PHE A 310 5.35 15.11 -13.23
N VAL A 311 4.58 14.20 -13.84
CA VAL A 311 4.08 14.36 -15.23
C VAL A 311 3.14 15.55 -15.34
N ILE A 312 2.13 15.65 -14.45
CA ILE A 312 1.16 16.74 -14.48
C ILE A 312 1.87 18.08 -14.35
N MET A 313 2.71 18.24 -13.32
CA MET A 313 3.42 19.51 -13.06
C MET A 313 4.36 19.89 -14.21
N THR A 314 5.13 18.94 -14.70
CA THR A 314 6.12 19.21 -15.75
C THR A 314 5.43 19.66 -17.05
N ILE A 315 4.37 18.97 -17.48
CA ILE A 315 3.69 19.31 -18.72
C ILE A 315 2.96 20.65 -18.61
N LEU A 316 2.21 20.90 -17.53
CA LEU A 316 1.53 22.17 -17.35
C LEU A 316 2.49 23.37 -17.31
N ARG A 317 3.72 23.16 -16.79
CA ARG A 317 4.77 24.18 -16.83
C ARG A 317 5.34 24.39 -18.22
N LEU A 318 5.59 23.31 -18.98
CA LEU A 318 6.11 23.37 -20.34
C LEU A 318 5.13 24.04 -21.30
N THR A 319 3.82 23.86 -21.11
CA THR A 319 2.77 24.47 -21.94
C THR A 319 2.41 25.90 -21.49
N GLY A 320 2.88 26.32 -20.31
CA GLY A 320 2.51 27.63 -19.73
C GLY A 320 1.17 27.66 -19.01
N ASP A 321 0.50 26.51 -18.88
CA ASP A 321 -0.85 26.40 -18.28
C ASP A 321 -0.83 26.13 -16.75
N TRP A 322 0.35 26.18 -16.13
CA TRP A 322 0.48 25.98 -14.69
C TRP A 322 -0.27 27.06 -13.90
N GLY A 323 -1.26 26.64 -13.11
CA GLY A 323 -2.10 27.53 -12.31
C GLY A 323 -3.30 28.11 -13.02
N THR A 324 -3.37 28.07 -14.36
CA THR A 324 -4.49 28.53 -15.18
C THR A 324 -5.38 27.40 -15.70
N GLY A 325 -4.77 26.26 -16.03
CA GLY A 325 -5.42 25.11 -16.65
C GLY A 325 -5.65 25.29 -18.17
N LEU A 326 -5.97 24.19 -18.82
CA LEU A 326 -6.25 24.16 -20.26
C LEU A 326 -7.71 24.51 -20.54
N PRO A 327 -7.99 25.40 -21.53
CA PRO A 327 -9.34 25.87 -21.81
C PRO A 327 -10.16 24.88 -22.64
N GLY A 328 -11.48 24.98 -22.51
CA GLY A 328 -12.46 24.24 -23.30
C GLY A 328 -12.35 22.72 -23.11
N TRP A 329 -12.60 22.00 -24.17
CA TRP A 329 -12.50 20.52 -24.16
C TRP A 329 -11.07 19.99 -23.99
N TRP A 330 -10.05 20.82 -24.15
CA TRP A 330 -8.65 20.45 -23.93
C TRP A 330 -8.37 20.10 -22.46
N GLY A 331 -9.05 20.76 -21.52
CA GLY A 331 -8.91 20.45 -20.09
C GLY A 331 -9.30 18.99 -19.76
N PRO A 332 -10.55 18.55 -19.99
CA PRO A 332 -10.96 17.16 -19.78
C PRO A 332 -10.13 16.16 -20.60
N ALA A 333 -9.78 16.48 -21.85
CA ALA A 333 -8.91 15.64 -22.67
C ALA A 333 -7.50 15.49 -22.08
N ALA A 334 -6.96 16.54 -21.49
CA ALA A 334 -5.66 16.51 -20.84
C ALA A 334 -5.66 15.61 -19.60
N VAL A 335 -6.74 15.57 -18.80
CA VAL A 335 -6.83 14.64 -17.66
C VAL A 335 -6.69 13.19 -18.15
N ILE A 336 -7.36 12.82 -19.26
CA ILE A 336 -7.23 11.50 -19.86
C ILE A 336 -5.81 11.30 -20.44
N GLY A 337 -5.28 12.31 -21.13
CA GLY A 337 -3.93 12.29 -21.68
C GLY A 337 -2.86 12.08 -20.58
N PHE A 338 -2.96 12.80 -19.48
CA PHE A 338 -2.06 12.65 -18.33
C PHE A 338 -2.19 11.27 -17.66
N LEU A 339 -3.40 10.72 -17.56
CA LEU A 339 -3.62 9.37 -17.06
C LEU A 339 -2.90 8.34 -17.94
N LEU A 340 -3.09 8.40 -19.26
CA LEU A 340 -2.51 7.44 -20.20
C LEU A 340 -0.98 7.60 -20.30
N LEU A 341 -0.48 8.83 -20.36
CA LEU A 341 0.95 9.10 -20.37
C LEU A 341 1.63 8.63 -19.09
N THR A 342 1.04 8.94 -17.93
CA THR A 342 1.54 8.46 -16.63
C THR A 342 1.55 6.95 -16.59
N LEU A 343 0.50 6.28 -17.08
CA LEU A 343 0.44 4.82 -17.12
C LEU A 343 1.54 4.23 -18.02
N GLY A 344 1.76 4.82 -19.18
CA GLY A 344 2.85 4.41 -20.11
C GLY A 344 4.23 4.55 -19.47
N LEU A 345 4.52 5.72 -18.89
CA LEU A 345 5.79 5.97 -18.19
C LEU A 345 5.96 5.07 -16.97
N ALA A 346 4.90 4.87 -16.20
CA ALA A 346 4.92 3.96 -15.06
C ALA A 346 5.20 2.50 -15.48
N ALA A 347 4.64 2.05 -16.60
CA ALA A 347 4.93 0.72 -17.15
C ALA A 347 6.41 0.59 -17.56
N LEU A 348 7.00 1.64 -18.15
CA LEU A 348 8.43 1.68 -18.47
C LEU A 348 9.29 1.65 -17.20
N VAL A 349 9.00 2.50 -16.20
CA VAL A 349 9.72 2.51 -14.92
C VAL A 349 9.60 1.14 -14.22
N HIS A 350 8.41 0.56 -14.19
CA HIS A 350 8.20 -0.77 -13.62
C HIS A 350 9.03 -1.84 -14.32
N ARG A 351 9.05 -1.85 -15.67
CA ARG A 351 9.76 -2.85 -16.48
C ARG A 351 11.28 -2.70 -16.43
N PHE A 352 11.79 -1.46 -16.56
CA PHE A 352 13.21 -1.20 -16.78
C PHE A 352 13.97 -0.80 -15.52
N VAL A 353 13.29 -0.34 -14.47
CA VAL A 353 13.93 0.07 -13.22
C VAL A 353 13.50 -0.86 -12.08
N GLU A 354 12.21 -0.92 -11.77
CA GLU A 354 11.72 -1.64 -10.59
C GLU A 354 12.01 -3.14 -10.66
N GLN A 355 11.59 -3.81 -11.72
CA GLN A 355 11.78 -5.26 -11.84
C GLN A 355 13.26 -5.67 -11.89
N PRO A 356 14.15 -5.03 -12.69
CA PRO A 356 15.58 -5.37 -12.69
C PRO A 356 16.24 -5.12 -11.34
N MET A 357 15.94 -4.00 -10.67
CA MET A 357 16.50 -3.69 -9.36
C MET A 357 16.02 -4.68 -8.28
N MET A 358 14.75 -5.06 -8.31
CA MET A 358 14.23 -6.12 -7.45
C MET A 358 14.97 -7.45 -7.67
N ARG A 359 15.28 -7.82 -8.91
CA ARG A 359 16.02 -9.05 -9.22
C ARG A 359 17.47 -9.01 -8.77
N ARG A 360 18.13 -7.84 -8.88
CA ARG A 360 19.55 -7.64 -8.54
C ARG A 360 19.80 -7.44 -7.06
N LEU A 361 18.97 -6.64 -6.40
CA LEU A 361 19.18 -6.19 -5.02
C LEU A 361 18.45 -7.05 -3.99
N ALA A 362 17.33 -7.71 -4.37
CA ALA A 362 16.64 -8.57 -3.44
C ALA A 362 17.41 -9.88 -3.20
N PRO A 363 17.51 -10.34 -1.96
CA PRO A 363 18.22 -11.58 -1.65
C PRO A 363 17.56 -12.78 -2.35
N ARG A 364 18.38 -13.64 -2.95
CA ARG A 364 17.91 -14.89 -3.58
C ARG A 364 17.15 -15.75 -2.58
N ARG A 365 16.09 -16.41 -3.04
CA ARG A 365 15.36 -17.39 -2.22
C ARG A 365 16.33 -18.50 -1.82
N PRO A 366 16.39 -18.92 -0.54
CA PRO A 366 17.05 -20.17 -0.20
C PRO A 366 16.40 -21.30 -1.01
N ALA A 367 17.21 -22.19 -1.55
CA ALA A 367 16.69 -23.43 -2.12
C ALA A 367 15.83 -24.14 -1.07
N PRO A 368 14.70 -24.78 -1.44
CA PRO A 368 14.00 -25.66 -0.52
C PRO A 368 15.01 -26.70 -0.03
N PRO A 369 14.95 -27.10 1.27
CA PRO A 369 15.81 -28.18 1.75
C PRO A 369 15.60 -29.36 0.79
N SER A 370 16.70 -29.83 0.22
CA SER A 370 16.70 -31.05 -0.56
C SER A 370 16.03 -32.12 0.31
N GLN A 371 14.88 -32.63 -0.13
CA GLN A 371 14.38 -33.87 0.44
C GLN A 371 15.49 -34.88 0.17
N ALA A 372 16.24 -35.19 1.21
CA ALA A 372 17.15 -36.35 1.15
C ALA A 372 16.27 -37.51 0.73
N ILE A 373 16.46 -37.93 -0.51
CA ILE A 373 15.90 -39.20 -0.98
C ILE A 373 16.50 -40.22 -0.02
N SER A 374 15.71 -40.67 0.96
CA SER A 374 16.07 -41.82 1.77
C SER A 374 16.32 -42.92 0.76
N ALA A 375 17.59 -43.34 0.68
CA ALA A 375 17.96 -44.49 -0.12
C ALA A 375 17.02 -45.65 0.28
N PRO A 376 16.50 -46.41 -0.69
CA PRO A 376 15.70 -47.60 -0.38
C PRO A 376 16.55 -48.51 0.50
N ASP A 377 15.98 -48.88 1.64
CA ASP A 377 16.55 -49.81 2.60
C ASP A 377 17.07 -51.05 1.83
N ALA A 378 18.38 -51.18 1.77
CA ALA A 378 19.01 -52.34 1.14
C ALA A 378 18.60 -53.59 1.93
N GLY A 379 17.72 -54.40 1.35
CA GLY A 379 17.09 -55.55 1.95
C GLY A 379 18.09 -56.39 2.75
N GLN A 380 17.70 -56.73 3.96
CA GLN A 380 18.34 -57.75 4.78
C GLN A 380 18.36 -59.08 3.99
N PRO A 381 19.47 -59.79 3.93
CA PRO A 381 19.48 -61.12 3.29
C PRO A 381 18.64 -62.08 4.14
N GLU A 382 17.69 -62.73 3.49
CA GLU A 382 16.90 -63.82 4.05
C GLU A 382 17.82 -64.92 4.57
N GLY A 383 17.73 -65.17 5.90
CA GLY A 383 18.43 -66.29 6.56
C GLY A 383 17.94 -67.60 6.06
N VAL A 384 18.83 -68.33 5.42
CA VAL A 384 18.67 -69.77 5.07
C VAL A 384 18.50 -70.60 6.37
N GLN A 385 17.32 -71.18 6.58
CA GLN A 385 17.12 -72.22 7.60
C GLN A 385 17.69 -73.52 7.10
N PRO A 386 18.55 -74.19 7.88
CA PRO A 386 18.93 -75.62 7.56
C PRO A 386 17.82 -76.56 8.01
N GLY A 387 17.40 -77.42 7.14
CA GLY A 387 16.41 -78.48 7.38
C GLY A 387 16.85 -79.50 8.40
N ARG A 388 15.87 -79.96 9.17
CA ARG A 388 15.63 -81.35 9.61
C ARG A 388 14.14 -81.54 9.89
#